data_1742b5e74c8ac8c8454a082a0075edbe
#
_entry.id   1742b5e74c8ac8c8454a082a0075edbe
#
_cell.length_a   1.000
_cell.length_b   1.000
_cell.length_c   1.000
_cell.angle_alpha   90.00
_cell.angle_beta   90.00
_cell.angle_gamma   90.00
#
_symmetry.space_group_name_H-M   'P 1'
#
loop_
_entity.id
_entity.type
_entity.pdbx_description
1 polymer ?
#
loop_
_entity_poly.entity_id
_entity_poly.type
_entity_poly.pdbx_seq_one_letter_code
_entity_poly.pdbx_strand_id
1 'polypeptide(L)'
;MGIDRICNVAATKLLVGTPGIVGDIGSATNYDVVDENGAFIGGAIAPGFGITLEALTERTAKLPRVEPKMPKNVIGKNTTNSIQAGMFFGYRGLVKEILEKMKKELGTQTKVIVTGGYS
;
A
#
# COMPACT_ATOMS: atom_id res chain seq x y z
N MET A 1 -11.55 -15.30 -8.18
CA MET A 1 -11.17 -14.41 -7.06
C MET A 1 -10.53 -15.26 -5.97
N GLY A 2 -9.39 -14.83 -5.45
CA GLY A 2 -8.72 -15.56 -4.38
C GLY A 2 -9.47 -15.47 -3.06
N ILE A 3 -9.20 -16.44 -2.19
CA ILE A 3 -9.87 -16.52 -0.89
C ILE A 3 -9.60 -15.28 -0.02
N ASP A 4 -8.37 -14.76 -0.07
CA ASP A 4 -8.00 -13.55 0.68
C ASP A 4 -8.81 -12.35 0.23
N ARG A 5 -9.03 -12.24 -1.07
CA ARG A 5 -9.83 -11.14 -1.64
C ARG A 5 -11.29 -11.27 -1.24
N ILE A 6 -11.82 -12.48 -1.23
CA ILE A 6 -13.19 -12.73 -0.76
C ILE A 6 -13.34 -12.32 0.70
N CYS A 7 -12.38 -12.69 1.55
CA CYS A 7 -12.39 -12.31 2.96
C CYS A 7 -12.29 -10.79 3.14
N ASN A 8 -11.46 -10.13 2.35
CA ASN A 8 -11.31 -8.67 2.41
C ASN A 8 -12.60 -7.95 2.00
N VAL A 9 -13.26 -8.44 0.96
CA VAL A 9 -14.54 -7.88 0.53
C VAL A 9 -15.59 -8.06 1.62
N ALA A 10 -15.68 -9.25 2.21
CA ALA A 10 -16.62 -9.52 3.28
C ALA A 10 -16.35 -8.64 4.50
N ALA A 11 -15.08 -8.47 4.87
CA ALA A 11 -14.70 -7.61 5.99
C ALA A 11 -15.08 -6.15 5.72
N THR A 12 -14.89 -5.68 4.51
CA THR A 12 -15.25 -4.31 4.13
C THR A 12 -16.75 -4.08 4.30
N LYS A 13 -17.56 -5.02 3.86
CA LYS A 13 -19.03 -4.91 4.02
C LYS A 13 -19.46 -4.88 5.48
N LEU A 14 -18.85 -5.74 6.30
CA LEU A 14 -19.27 -5.92 7.69
C LEU A 14 -18.73 -4.83 8.61
N LEU A 15 -17.48 -4.41 8.42
CA LEU A 15 -16.79 -3.55 9.36
C LEU A 15 -16.80 -2.08 8.99
N VAL A 16 -16.81 -1.76 7.72
CA VAL A 16 -16.59 -0.38 7.26
C VAL A 16 -17.81 0.18 6.54
N GLY A 17 -18.51 -0.68 5.84
CA GLY A 17 -19.63 -0.25 4.99
C GLY A 17 -19.17 -0.05 3.56
N THR A 18 -20.10 0.42 2.72
CA THR A 18 -19.87 0.57 1.28
C THR A 18 -20.27 1.96 0.81
N PRO A 19 -19.56 2.55 -0.17
CA PRO A 19 -18.41 1.98 -0.86
C PRO A 19 -17.17 1.94 0.04
N GLY A 20 -16.27 1.02 -0.26
CA GLY A 20 -15.09 0.83 0.58
C GLY A 20 -13.88 0.35 -0.20
N ILE A 21 -12.72 0.63 0.36
CA ILE A 21 -11.43 0.18 -0.15
C ILE A 21 -10.74 -0.58 0.96
N VAL A 22 -10.25 -1.79 0.67
CA VAL A 22 -9.39 -2.50 1.61
C VAL A 22 -7.98 -2.55 1.04
N GLY A 23 -7.03 -2.01 1.80
CA GLY A 23 -5.61 -2.08 1.48
C GLY A 23 -4.97 -3.20 2.28
N ASP A 24 -4.38 -4.16 1.59
CA ASP A 24 -3.70 -5.29 2.20
C ASP A 24 -2.20 -5.11 1.99
N ILE A 25 -1.50 -4.78 3.06
CA ILE A 25 -0.07 -4.48 3.01
C ILE A 25 0.73 -5.72 3.39
N GLY A 26 1.11 -6.49 2.37
CA GLY A 26 1.89 -7.71 2.54
C GLY A 26 3.08 -7.72 1.60
N SER A 27 3.37 -8.89 1.01
CA SER A 27 4.43 -9.04 0.01
C SER A 27 4.20 -8.12 -1.18
N ALA A 28 2.94 -8.01 -1.63
CA ALA A 28 2.50 -6.96 -2.52
C ALA A 28 1.54 -6.07 -1.74
N THR A 29 1.29 -4.87 -2.25
CA THR A 29 0.27 -4.00 -1.70
C THR A 29 -0.95 -4.11 -2.58
N ASN A 30 -2.03 -4.71 -2.06
CA ASN A 30 -3.24 -4.96 -2.81
C ASN A 30 -4.35 -4.03 -2.34
N TYR A 31 -5.09 -3.48 -3.29
CA TYR A 31 -6.25 -2.64 -2.99
C TYR A 31 -7.45 -3.29 -3.64
N ASP A 32 -8.44 -3.63 -2.83
CA ASP A 32 -9.69 -4.21 -3.32
C ASP A 32 -10.83 -3.24 -3.07
N VAL A 33 -11.65 -3.02 -4.09
CA VAL A 33 -12.68 -1.97 -4.08
C VAL A 33 -14.07 -2.58 -4.17
N VAL A 34 -14.94 -2.10 -3.30
CA VAL A 34 -16.32 -2.52 -3.22
C VAL A 34 -17.19 -1.29 -3.47
N ASP A 35 -18.20 -1.42 -4.34
CA ASP A 35 -19.09 -0.31 -4.67
C ASP A 35 -20.18 -0.11 -3.63
N GLU A 36 -21.09 0.82 -3.88
CA GLU A 36 -22.21 1.15 -2.99
C GLU A 36 -23.10 -0.04 -2.69
N ASN A 37 -23.21 -0.97 -3.63
CA ASN A 37 -24.06 -2.15 -3.51
C ASN A 37 -23.33 -3.32 -2.85
N GLY A 38 -22.09 -3.12 -2.48
CA GLY A 38 -21.26 -4.16 -1.86
C GLY A 38 -20.66 -5.15 -2.87
N ALA A 39 -20.64 -4.80 -4.14
CA ALA A 39 -20.05 -5.64 -5.18
C ALA A 39 -18.57 -5.30 -5.35
N PHE A 40 -17.75 -6.35 -5.50
CA PHE A 40 -16.34 -6.18 -5.82
C PHE A 40 -16.20 -5.69 -7.26
N ILE A 41 -15.59 -4.54 -7.45
CA ILE A 41 -15.48 -3.92 -8.77
C ILE A 41 -14.07 -3.85 -9.33
N GLY A 42 -13.09 -4.26 -8.56
CA GLY A 42 -11.70 -4.24 -9.01
C GLY A 42 -10.77 -3.72 -7.94
N GLY A 43 -9.60 -3.33 -8.35
CA GLY A 43 -8.60 -2.84 -7.41
C GLY A 43 -7.30 -2.48 -8.10
N ALA A 44 -6.23 -2.44 -7.31
CA ALA A 44 -4.89 -2.19 -7.81
C ALA A 44 -3.91 -3.11 -7.07
N ILE A 45 -2.84 -3.46 -7.74
CA ILE A 45 -1.77 -4.25 -7.14
C ILE A 45 -0.48 -3.46 -7.34
N ALA A 46 0.20 -3.17 -6.25
CA ALA A 46 1.44 -2.40 -6.24
C ALA A 46 2.53 -3.17 -5.52
N PRO A 47 3.80 -2.79 -5.71
CA PRO A 47 4.89 -3.46 -5.01
C PRO A 47 4.74 -3.31 -3.49
N GLY A 48 5.14 -4.35 -2.77
CA GLY A 48 5.21 -4.29 -1.32
C GLY A 48 6.47 -3.56 -0.86
N PHE A 49 6.43 -3.00 0.34
CA PHE A 49 7.56 -2.26 0.89
C PHE A 49 8.81 -3.14 1.05
N GLY A 50 8.67 -4.29 1.69
CA GLY A 50 9.80 -5.18 1.96
C GLY A 50 10.45 -5.73 0.70
N ILE A 51 9.64 -6.16 -0.25
CA ILE A 51 10.14 -6.70 -1.53
C ILE A 51 10.85 -5.60 -2.32
N THR A 52 10.32 -4.40 -2.33
CA THR A 52 10.93 -3.27 -3.04
C THR A 52 12.28 -2.90 -2.44
N LEU A 53 12.34 -2.82 -1.12
CA LEU A 53 13.59 -2.52 -0.42
C LEU A 53 14.65 -3.60 -0.69
N GLU A 54 14.25 -4.86 -0.61
CA GLU A 54 15.12 -5.98 -0.87
C GLU A 54 15.63 -5.98 -2.31
N ALA A 55 14.74 -5.75 -3.28
CA ALA A 55 15.12 -5.67 -4.68
C ALA A 55 16.10 -4.52 -4.95
N LEU A 56 15.89 -3.39 -4.30
CA LEU A 56 16.76 -2.23 -4.45
C LEU A 56 18.18 -2.54 -3.94
N THR A 57 18.29 -3.22 -2.81
CA THR A 57 19.58 -3.52 -2.21
C THR A 57 20.27 -4.74 -2.82
N GLU A 58 19.53 -5.73 -3.27
CA GLU A 58 20.10 -6.94 -3.87
C GLU A 58 20.43 -6.78 -5.35
N ARG A 59 19.60 -6.08 -6.10
CA ARG A 59 19.78 -5.93 -7.55
C ARG A 59 20.73 -4.81 -7.94
N THR A 60 20.97 -3.88 -7.03
CA THR A 60 21.98 -2.84 -7.23
C THR A 60 23.17 -3.17 -6.36
N ALA A 61 24.18 -3.80 -6.96
CA ALA A 61 25.35 -4.29 -6.24
C ALA A 61 26.13 -3.20 -5.46
N LYS A 62 25.86 -1.94 -5.76
CA LYS A 62 26.55 -0.80 -5.15
C LYS A 62 25.82 -0.22 -3.94
N LEU A 63 24.57 -0.65 -3.68
CA LEU A 63 23.82 -0.11 -2.56
C LEU A 63 23.90 -1.03 -1.35
N PRO A 64 24.15 -0.48 -0.15
CA PRO A 64 24.23 -1.30 1.06
C PRO A 64 22.86 -1.79 1.48
N ARG A 65 22.86 -2.84 2.29
CA ARG A 65 21.65 -3.28 2.95
C ARG A 65 21.30 -2.26 4.03
N VAL A 66 20.04 -1.83 4.05
CA VAL A 66 19.60 -0.73 4.91
C VAL A 66 18.43 -1.18 5.77
N GLU A 67 18.45 -0.80 7.05
CA GLU A 67 17.32 -1.05 7.93
C GLU A 67 16.09 -0.22 7.51
N PRO A 68 14.89 -0.81 7.57
CA PRO A 68 13.67 -0.07 7.28
C PRO A 68 13.33 0.86 8.43
N LYS A 69 13.96 2.01 8.46
CA LYS A 69 13.79 3.02 9.49
C LYS A 69 13.33 4.33 8.88
N MET A 70 12.31 4.93 9.48
CA MET A 70 11.77 6.21 9.01
C MET A 70 12.80 7.32 9.18
N PRO A 71 13.21 7.99 8.09
CA PRO A 71 14.15 9.11 8.21
C PRO A 71 13.44 10.39 8.65
N LYS A 72 14.22 11.32 9.17
CA LYS A 72 13.69 12.63 9.58
C LYS A 72 13.41 13.54 8.40
N ASN A 73 14.22 13.44 7.36
CA ASN A 73 14.15 14.33 6.20
C ASN A 73 14.08 13.55 4.91
N VAL A 74 13.46 14.14 3.90
CA VAL A 74 13.37 13.51 2.58
C VAL A 74 14.68 13.62 1.81
N ILE A 75 15.52 14.61 2.15
CA ILE A 75 16.84 14.74 1.53
C ILE A 75 17.85 13.98 2.39
N GLY A 76 18.22 12.79 1.93
CA GLY A 76 19.24 11.99 2.59
C GLY A 76 20.63 12.53 2.28
N LYS A 77 21.50 12.60 3.28
CA LYS A 77 22.84 13.14 3.12
C LYS A 77 23.93 12.07 3.03
N ASN A 78 23.54 10.82 3.06
CA ASN A 78 24.40 9.68 2.80
C ASN A 78 23.56 8.60 2.13
N THR A 79 24.21 7.54 1.65
CA THR A 79 23.51 6.49 0.90
C THR A 79 22.40 5.82 1.73
N THR A 80 22.70 5.47 2.99
CA THR A 80 21.72 4.84 3.88
C THR A 80 20.46 5.71 4.05
N ASN A 81 20.65 6.98 4.39
CA ASN A 81 19.52 7.88 4.59
C ASN A 81 18.79 8.16 3.29
N SER A 82 19.50 8.20 2.17
CA SER A 82 18.87 8.39 0.85
C SER A 82 17.96 7.23 0.48
N ILE A 83 18.41 6.00 0.73
CA ILE A 83 17.58 4.81 0.50
C ILE A 83 16.35 4.83 1.42
N GLN A 84 16.55 5.13 2.69
CA GLN A 84 15.44 5.22 3.64
C GLN A 84 14.43 6.29 3.23
N ALA A 85 14.91 7.45 2.82
CA ALA A 85 14.04 8.54 2.39
C ALA A 85 13.21 8.14 1.18
N GLY A 86 13.86 7.58 0.16
CA GLY A 86 13.17 7.14 -1.04
C GLY A 86 12.13 6.06 -0.76
N MET A 87 12.50 5.09 0.06
CA MET A 87 11.60 3.99 0.39
C MET A 87 10.39 4.44 1.22
N PHE A 88 10.61 5.19 2.29
CA PHE A 88 9.50 5.57 3.17
C PHE A 88 8.61 6.64 2.56
N PHE A 89 9.19 7.71 2.07
CA PHE A 89 8.37 8.76 1.44
C PHE A 89 7.80 8.31 0.11
N GLY A 90 8.55 7.48 -0.63
CA GLY A 90 8.07 6.91 -1.90
C GLY A 90 6.90 5.96 -1.68
N TYR A 91 7.01 5.05 -0.72
CA TYR A 91 5.94 4.11 -0.42
C TYR A 91 4.71 4.83 0.12
N ARG A 92 4.91 5.81 1.00
CA ARG A 92 3.81 6.63 1.51
C ARG A 92 3.09 7.35 0.37
N GLY A 93 3.85 7.91 -0.57
CA GLY A 93 3.28 8.56 -1.75
C GLY A 93 2.52 7.58 -2.64
N LEU A 94 3.04 6.37 -2.81
CA LEU A 94 2.38 5.32 -3.56
C LEU A 94 1.01 4.99 -2.97
N VAL A 95 0.95 4.76 -1.67
CA VAL A 95 -0.29 4.45 -0.97
C VAL A 95 -1.26 5.62 -1.06
N LYS A 96 -0.78 6.82 -0.75
CA LYS A 96 -1.59 8.04 -0.74
C LYS A 96 -2.19 8.31 -2.11
N GLU A 97 -1.39 8.25 -3.16
CA GLU A 97 -1.84 8.53 -4.52
C GLU A 97 -2.92 7.54 -4.98
N ILE A 98 -2.70 6.26 -4.74
CA ILE A 98 -3.66 5.24 -5.13
C ILE A 98 -4.98 5.43 -4.40
N LEU A 99 -4.93 5.64 -3.08
CA LEU A 99 -6.15 5.84 -2.29
C LEU A 99 -6.90 7.12 -2.69
N GLU A 100 -6.18 8.20 -2.93
CA GLU A 100 -6.80 9.45 -3.37
C GLU A 100 -7.51 9.31 -4.71
N LYS A 101 -6.89 8.62 -5.66
CA LYS A 101 -7.48 8.40 -6.98
C LYS A 101 -8.69 7.48 -6.91
N MET A 102 -8.63 6.44 -6.10
CA MET A 102 -9.76 5.53 -5.90
C MET A 102 -10.95 6.26 -5.26
N LYS A 103 -10.68 7.06 -4.23
CA LYS A 103 -11.74 7.86 -3.59
C LYS A 103 -12.38 8.84 -4.56
N LYS A 104 -11.58 9.38 -5.47
CA LYS A 104 -12.09 10.29 -6.48
C LYS A 104 -13.06 9.61 -7.44
N GLU A 105 -12.79 8.35 -7.79
CA GLU A 105 -13.69 7.56 -8.63
C GLU A 105 -14.95 7.11 -7.89
N LEU A 106 -14.83 6.77 -6.60
CA LEU A 106 -15.92 6.21 -5.80
C LEU A 106 -16.77 7.25 -5.10
N GLY A 107 -16.18 8.39 -4.77
CA GLY A 107 -16.84 9.46 -4.01
C GLY A 107 -16.19 9.69 -2.67
N THR A 108 -16.46 10.86 -2.08
CA THR A 108 -15.81 11.32 -0.85
C THR A 108 -16.25 10.54 0.40
N GLN A 109 -17.34 9.80 0.32
CA GLN A 109 -17.86 9.00 1.44
C GLN A 109 -17.21 7.62 1.54
N THR A 110 -16.25 7.33 0.68
CA THR A 110 -15.59 6.04 0.65
C THR A 110 -14.78 5.80 1.92
N LYS A 111 -14.97 4.63 2.51
CA LYS A 111 -14.23 4.21 3.70
C LYS A 111 -13.02 3.38 3.30
N VAL A 112 -12.00 3.42 4.12
CA VAL A 112 -10.76 2.68 3.88
C VAL A 112 -10.44 1.84 5.09
N ILE A 113 -10.13 0.56 4.86
CA ILE A 113 -9.62 -0.33 5.90
C ILE A 113 -8.25 -0.84 5.45
N VAL A 114 -7.31 -0.90 6.36
CA VAL A 114 -5.96 -1.37 6.09
C VAL A 114 -5.67 -2.61 6.90
N THR A 115 -5.14 -3.63 6.26
CA THR A 115 -4.81 -4.91 6.87
C THR A 115 -3.45 -5.39 6.38
N GLY A 116 -2.98 -6.53 6.90
CA GLY A 116 -1.73 -7.12 6.47
C GLY A 116 -0.62 -7.01 7.52
N GLY A 117 0.50 -7.69 7.26
CA GLY A 117 1.61 -7.78 8.21
C GLY A 117 2.35 -6.47 8.47
N TYR A 118 2.16 -5.48 7.61
CA TYR A 118 2.81 -4.17 7.72
C TYR A 118 1.83 -3.03 7.98
N SER A 119 0.61 -3.38 8.30
CA SER A 119 -0.44 -2.38 8.55
C SER A 119 -0.18 -1.55 9.82
#